data_81dd97c07eea62c726e28664398fb5b6
#
_entry.id   81dd97c07eea62c726e28664398fb5b6
#
_cell.length_a   1.000
_cell.length_b   1.000
_cell.length_c   1.000
_cell.angle_alpha   90.00
_cell.angle_beta   90.00
_cell.angle_gamma   90.00
#
_symmetry.space_group_name_H-M   'P 1'
#
loop_
_entity.id
_entity.type
_entity.pdbx_description
1 polymer ?
#
loop_
_entity_poly.entity_id
_entity_poly.type
_entity_poly.pdbx_seq_one_letter_code
_entity_poly.pdbx_strand_id
1 'polypeptide(L)'
;ISLTPARERIEYTIAPPDMWSTQKDTGKTMAQIFGECGLPVLKAANNRVQGFMAVKEMLKPLPDGKPGLLICESCKSLIDDLQAIQHDEKNPNDCAKQPHELTHDVDALRYFCVMRTLKPEKPVEVDDYEEDRLDDYDEYMTGGAPSASYIGY
;
A
#
# COMPACT_ATOMS: atom_id res chain seq x y z
N ILE A 1 0.19 -16.74 4.68
CA ILE A 1 1.35 -17.29 3.94
C ILE A 1 1.35 -18.82 4.01
N SER A 2 1.02 -19.45 5.12
CA SER A 2 0.94 -20.92 5.23
C SER A 2 -0.14 -21.55 4.33
N LEU A 3 -1.11 -20.77 3.86
CA LEU A 3 -2.18 -21.20 2.96
C LEU A 3 -1.84 -21.01 1.48
N THR A 4 -0.70 -20.38 1.16
CA THR A 4 -0.27 -20.19 -0.22
C THR A 4 0.19 -21.54 -0.77
N PRO A 5 -0.33 -22.00 -1.92
CA PRO A 5 0.13 -23.24 -2.55
C PRO A 5 1.64 -23.23 -2.81
N ALA A 6 2.29 -24.38 -2.65
CA ALA A 6 3.76 -24.49 -2.73
C ALA A 6 4.36 -24.05 -4.09
N ARG A 7 3.54 -23.94 -5.13
CA ARG A 7 3.95 -23.49 -6.47
C ARG A 7 3.70 -22.01 -6.74
N GLU A 8 3.05 -21.33 -5.81
CA GLU A 8 2.72 -19.91 -5.94
C GLU A 8 3.70 -19.07 -5.12
N ARG A 9 4.14 -17.98 -5.70
CA ARG A 9 4.98 -16.99 -5.03
C ARG A 9 4.19 -15.69 -4.94
N ILE A 10 4.02 -15.19 -3.70
CA ILE A 10 3.49 -13.85 -3.48
C ILE A 10 4.57 -12.87 -3.89
N GLU A 11 4.29 -12.06 -4.90
CA GLU A 11 5.22 -11.04 -5.38
C GLU A 11 5.15 -9.79 -4.50
N TYR A 12 3.92 -9.37 -4.15
CA TYR A 12 3.67 -8.25 -3.24
C TYR A 12 2.28 -8.35 -2.62
N THR A 13 2.12 -7.70 -1.49
CA THR A 13 0.83 -7.54 -0.79
C THR A 13 0.41 -6.08 -0.80
N ILE A 14 -0.83 -5.81 -1.21
CA ILE A 14 -1.39 -4.45 -1.29
C ILE A 14 -2.26 -4.22 -0.06
N ALA A 15 -2.18 -3.03 0.50
CA ALA A 15 -2.97 -2.65 1.67
C ALA A 15 -3.62 -1.27 1.49
N PRO A 16 -4.78 -1.04 2.13
CA PRO A 16 -5.48 0.23 2.05
C PRO A 16 -4.67 1.36 2.69
N PRO A 17 -4.80 2.61 2.21
CA PRO A 17 -3.99 3.75 2.64
C PRO A 17 -4.09 4.11 4.12
N ASP A 18 -5.18 3.77 4.80
CA ASP A 18 -5.40 4.01 6.23
C ASP A 18 -4.43 3.23 7.13
N MET A 19 -3.86 2.11 6.64
CA MET A 19 -2.82 1.37 7.34
C MET A 19 -1.54 2.19 7.59
N TRP A 20 -1.35 3.31 6.92
CA TRP A 20 -0.23 4.25 7.15
C TRP A 20 -0.55 5.35 8.16
N SER A 21 -1.73 5.33 8.76
CA SER A 21 -2.07 6.23 9.86
C SER A 21 -1.40 5.78 11.16
N THR A 22 -0.75 6.74 11.87
CA THR A 22 -0.07 6.46 13.13
C THR A 22 -1.08 6.13 14.23
N GLN A 23 -0.89 5.02 14.90
CA GLN A 23 -1.70 4.63 16.05
C GLN A 23 -1.27 5.39 17.30
N LYS A 24 -2.25 5.84 18.06
CA LYS A 24 -1.99 6.70 19.24
C LYS A 24 -1.32 5.96 20.41
N ASP A 25 -1.54 4.67 20.50
CA ASP A 25 -1.06 3.80 21.58
C ASP A 25 0.37 3.33 21.37
N THR A 26 0.72 2.98 20.14
CA THR A 26 2.03 2.41 19.80
C THR A 26 2.98 3.39 19.14
N GLY A 27 2.48 4.50 18.62
CA GLY A 27 3.25 5.43 17.79
C GLY A 27 3.65 4.86 16.41
N LYS A 28 3.30 3.60 16.11
CA LYS A 28 3.58 2.92 14.86
C LYS A 28 2.36 2.92 13.94
N THR A 29 2.60 2.73 12.66
CA THR A 29 1.54 2.46 11.70
C THR A 29 1.28 0.95 11.61
N MET A 30 0.09 0.55 11.17
CA MET A 30 -0.19 -0.87 10.92
C MET A 30 0.74 -1.44 9.84
N ALA A 31 1.07 -0.66 8.82
CA ALA A 31 2.01 -1.09 7.78
C ALA A 31 3.40 -1.40 8.34
N GLN A 32 3.90 -0.60 9.29
CA GLN A 32 5.16 -0.89 9.99
C GLN A 32 5.08 -2.19 10.82
N ILE A 33 3.99 -2.38 11.57
CA ILE A 33 3.80 -3.59 12.37
C ILE A 33 3.77 -4.84 11.46
N PHE A 34 3.08 -4.78 10.34
CA PHE A 34 3.06 -5.89 9.37
C PHE A 34 4.45 -6.15 8.77
N GLY A 35 5.21 -5.11 8.46
CA GLY A 35 6.59 -5.23 7.99
C GLY A 35 7.49 -5.92 9.02
N GLU A 36 7.43 -5.51 10.31
CA GLU A 36 8.15 -6.13 11.43
C GLU A 36 7.77 -7.62 11.62
N CYS A 37 6.54 -7.99 11.28
CA CYS A 37 6.09 -9.38 11.26
C CYS A 37 6.51 -10.17 10.00
N GLY A 38 7.33 -9.59 9.11
CA GLY A 38 7.78 -10.24 7.89
C GLY A 38 6.77 -10.21 6.74
N LEU A 39 5.76 -9.35 6.80
CA LEU A 39 4.79 -9.13 5.74
C LEU A 39 4.81 -7.65 5.27
N PRO A 40 5.78 -7.26 4.45
CA PRO A 40 5.80 -5.90 3.89
C PRO A 40 4.60 -5.68 2.98
N VAL A 41 3.98 -4.52 3.10
CA VAL A 41 2.78 -4.15 2.34
C VAL A 41 3.01 -2.90 1.51
N LEU A 42 2.44 -2.87 0.30
CA LEU A 42 2.44 -1.71 -0.59
C LEU A 42 1.16 -0.90 -0.39
N LYS A 43 1.31 0.41 -0.37
CA LYS A 43 0.17 1.32 -0.27
C LYS A 43 -0.62 1.35 -1.56
N ALA A 44 -1.92 1.04 -1.48
CA ALA A 44 -2.82 1.13 -2.61
C ALA A 44 -3.06 2.58 -3.05
N ALA A 45 -3.23 2.78 -4.35
CA ALA A 45 -3.72 4.06 -4.88
C ALA A 45 -5.21 4.22 -4.52
N ASN A 46 -5.60 5.38 -3.94
CA ASN A 46 -6.94 5.57 -3.38
C ASN A 46 -7.87 6.45 -4.23
N ASN A 47 -7.58 6.66 -5.49
CA ASN A 47 -8.53 7.34 -6.37
C ASN A 47 -9.69 6.41 -6.72
N ARG A 48 -10.85 6.61 -6.06
CA ARG A 48 -12.01 5.72 -6.21
C ARG A 48 -12.54 5.69 -7.64
N VAL A 49 -12.73 6.84 -8.27
CA VAL A 49 -13.27 6.93 -9.61
C VAL A 49 -12.37 6.21 -10.63
N GLN A 50 -11.08 6.50 -10.62
CA GLN A 50 -10.12 5.80 -11.49
C GLN A 50 -10.05 4.31 -11.19
N GLY A 51 -10.15 3.95 -9.91
CA GLY A 51 -10.15 2.56 -9.49
C GLY A 51 -11.35 1.78 -10.02
N PHE A 52 -12.55 2.34 -9.92
CA PHE A 52 -13.75 1.70 -10.48
C PHE A 52 -13.74 1.68 -12.02
N MET A 53 -13.13 2.65 -12.66
CA MET A 53 -12.88 2.57 -14.11
C MET A 53 -11.95 1.41 -14.45
N ALA A 54 -10.88 1.19 -13.68
CA ALA A 54 -9.98 0.06 -13.89
C ALA A 54 -10.71 -1.29 -13.69
N VAL A 55 -11.58 -1.42 -12.69
CA VAL A 55 -12.43 -2.62 -12.52
C VAL A 55 -13.31 -2.83 -13.74
N LYS A 56 -14.01 -1.79 -14.22
CA LYS A 56 -14.88 -1.87 -15.40
C LYS A 56 -14.10 -2.29 -16.64
N GLU A 57 -12.91 -1.75 -16.85
CA GLU A 57 -12.06 -2.13 -17.98
C GLU A 57 -11.61 -3.60 -17.90
N MET A 58 -11.22 -4.07 -16.72
CA MET A 58 -10.80 -5.46 -16.53
C MET A 58 -11.97 -6.46 -16.64
N LEU A 59 -13.20 -6.04 -16.40
CA LEU A 59 -14.39 -6.87 -16.59
C LEU A 59 -14.83 -6.97 -18.06
N LYS A 60 -14.31 -6.10 -18.95
CA LYS A 60 -14.61 -6.19 -20.38
C LYS A 60 -13.97 -7.42 -21.00
N PRO A 61 -14.61 -8.02 -22.00
CA PRO A 61 -13.98 -9.04 -22.82
C PRO A 61 -12.74 -8.48 -23.54
N LEU A 62 -11.69 -9.27 -23.57
CA LEU A 62 -10.49 -9.00 -24.37
C LEU A 62 -10.78 -9.09 -25.87
N PRO A 63 -9.92 -8.57 -26.75
CA PRO A 63 -10.12 -8.65 -28.20
C PRO A 63 -10.24 -10.07 -28.75
N ASP A 64 -9.69 -11.06 -28.04
CA ASP A 64 -9.80 -12.50 -28.38
C ASP A 64 -11.08 -13.15 -27.82
N GLY A 65 -11.98 -12.37 -27.24
CA GLY A 65 -13.26 -12.81 -26.66
C GLY A 65 -13.15 -13.45 -25.27
N LYS A 66 -11.95 -13.53 -24.68
CA LYS A 66 -11.78 -14.05 -23.31
C LYS A 66 -12.10 -12.99 -22.26
N PRO A 67 -12.52 -13.40 -21.05
CA PRO A 67 -12.71 -12.45 -19.96
C PRO A 67 -11.36 -11.86 -19.53
N GLY A 68 -11.32 -10.54 -19.31
CA GLY A 68 -10.14 -9.85 -18.80
C GLY A 68 -9.89 -10.11 -17.33
N LEU A 69 -10.94 -10.46 -16.57
CA LEU A 69 -10.89 -10.80 -15.15
C LEU A 69 -11.76 -12.03 -14.89
N LEU A 70 -11.22 -12.98 -14.16
CA LEU A 70 -11.95 -14.15 -13.65
C LEU A 70 -12.02 -14.08 -12.14
N ILE A 71 -13.20 -14.27 -11.59
CA ILE A 71 -13.46 -14.36 -10.15
C ILE A 71 -13.83 -15.81 -9.86
N CYS A 72 -13.09 -16.44 -8.93
CA CYS A 72 -13.38 -17.82 -8.54
C CYS A 72 -14.74 -17.91 -7.85
N GLU A 73 -15.48 -18.98 -8.11
CA GLU A 73 -16.79 -19.24 -7.49
C GLU A 73 -16.71 -19.30 -5.96
N SER A 74 -15.55 -19.64 -5.40
CA SER A 74 -15.30 -19.63 -3.95
C SER A 74 -15.31 -18.23 -3.33
N CYS A 75 -15.14 -17.15 -4.12
CA CYS A 75 -15.17 -15.76 -3.68
C CYS A 75 -16.61 -15.25 -3.59
N LYS A 76 -17.46 -15.95 -2.84
CA LYS A 76 -18.93 -15.67 -2.76
C LYS A 76 -19.22 -14.26 -2.28
N SER A 77 -18.56 -13.82 -1.20
CA SER A 77 -18.73 -12.47 -0.64
C SER A 77 -18.49 -11.39 -1.70
N LEU A 78 -17.37 -11.45 -2.40
CA LEU A 78 -17.06 -10.51 -3.48
C LEU A 78 -18.09 -10.54 -4.61
N ILE A 79 -18.58 -11.73 -4.98
CA ILE A 79 -19.60 -11.87 -6.05
C ILE A 79 -20.90 -11.24 -5.62
N ASP A 80 -21.36 -11.50 -4.39
CA ASP A 80 -22.58 -10.94 -3.83
C ASP A 80 -22.49 -9.42 -3.69
N ASP A 81 -21.36 -8.90 -3.21
CA ASP A 81 -21.12 -7.47 -3.06
C ASP A 81 -21.08 -6.74 -4.42
N LEU A 82 -20.44 -7.33 -5.44
CA LEU A 82 -20.44 -6.77 -6.79
C LEU A 82 -21.83 -6.69 -7.42
N GLN A 83 -22.72 -7.61 -7.08
CA GLN A 83 -24.11 -7.60 -7.56
C GLN A 83 -24.97 -6.61 -6.79
N ALA A 84 -24.67 -6.36 -5.53
CA ALA A 84 -25.46 -5.52 -4.63
C ALA A 84 -25.03 -4.04 -4.67
N ILE A 85 -23.75 -3.75 -5.00
CA ILE A 85 -23.22 -2.38 -4.95
C ILE A 85 -23.87 -1.49 -6.00
N GLN A 86 -24.26 -0.28 -5.59
CA GLN A 86 -24.92 0.70 -6.46
C GLN A 86 -23.99 1.87 -6.78
N HIS A 87 -24.37 2.65 -7.77
CA HIS A 87 -23.71 3.93 -8.06
C HIS A 87 -23.96 4.94 -6.92
N ASP A 88 -22.99 5.80 -6.70
CA ASP A 88 -23.18 6.95 -5.80
C ASP A 88 -24.20 7.93 -6.42
N GLU A 89 -25.16 8.40 -5.62
CA GLU A 89 -26.22 9.29 -6.08
C GLU A 89 -25.68 10.63 -6.63
N LYS A 90 -24.58 11.11 -6.08
CA LYS A 90 -23.97 12.40 -6.45
C LYS A 90 -22.89 12.27 -7.51
N ASN A 91 -22.29 11.09 -7.64
CA ASN A 91 -21.22 10.84 -8.59
C ASN A 91 -21.42 9.50 -9.30
N PRO A 92 -22.04 9.45 -10.47
CA PRO A 92 -22.33 8.22 -11.21
C PRO A 92 -21.06 7.42 -11.61
N ASN A 93 -19.88 8.03 -11.53
CA ASN A 93 -18.60 7.36 -11.80
C ASN A 93 -17.99 6.73 -10.56
N ASP A 94 -18.59 6.90 -9.38
CA ASP A 94 -18.22 6.25 -8.13
C ASP A 94 -19.30 5.26 -7.71
N CYS A 95 -19.01 4.41 -6.73
CA CYS A 95 -19.95 3.53 -6.10
C CYS A 95 -20.39 4.10 -4.75
N ALA A 96 -21.63 3.75 -4.34
CA ALA A 96 -22.17 4.12 -3.05
C ALA A 96 -21.24 3.67 -1.91
N LYS A 97 -21.12 4.51 -0.87
CA LYS A 97 -20.29 4.25 0.32
C LYS A 97 -21.06 3.56 1.43
N GLN A 98 -22.35 3.35 1.21
CA GLN A 98 -23.25 2.70 2.14
C GLN A 98 -24.13 1.68 1.40
N PRO A 99 -24.46 0.54 2.01
CA PRO A 99 -23.93 0.08 3.30
C PRO A 99 -22.43 -0.23 3.25
N HIS A 100 -21.73 0.06 4.34
CA HIS A 100 -20.26 -0.01 4.38
C HIS A 100 -19.75 -1.44 4.18
N GLU A 101 -20.49 -2.43 4.61
CA GLU A 101 -20.16 -3.85 4.49
C GLU A 101 -19.96 -4.27 3.04
N LEU A 102 -20.76 -3.73 2.11
CA LEU A 102 -20.66 -4.04 0.68
C LEU A 102 -19.41 -3.43 -0.01
N THR A 103 -18.71 -2.53 0.67
CA THR A 103 -17.59 -1.81 0.03
C THR A 103 -16.24 -2.48 0.23
N HIS A 104 -16.09 -3.36 1.22
CA HIS A 104 -14.79 -3.92 1.59
C HIS A 104 -14.17 -4.79 0.50
N ASP A 105 -14.89 -5.79 0.04
CA ASP A 105 -14.39 -6.73 -0.97
C ASP A 105 -14.25 -6.04 -2.33
N VAL A 106 -15.17 -5.13 -2.65
CA VAL A 106 -15.14 -4.35 -3.88
C VAL A 106 -13.98 -3.34 -3.88
N ASP A 107 -13.66 -2.72 -2.74
CA ASP A 107 -12.48 -1.86 -2.62
C ASP A 107 -11.17 -2.66 -2.71
N ALA A 108 -11.11 -3.87 -2.15
CA ALA A 108 -9.96 -4.76 -2.31
C ALA A 108 -9.74 -5.13 -3.80
N LEU A 109 -10.81 -5.49 -4.51
CA LEU A 109 -10.76 -5.73 -5.96
C LEU A 109 -10.30 -4.48 -6.73
N ARG A 110 -10.81 -3.31 -6.37
CA ARG A 110 -10.43 -2.03 -6.97
C ARG A 110 -8.94 -1.76 -6.80
N TYR A 111 -8.39 -1.96 -5.62
CA TYR A 111 -6.94 -1.83 -5.37
C TYR A 111 -6.14 -2.78 -6.23
N PHE A 112 -6.56 -4.04 -6.33
CA PHE A 112 -5.92 -5.02 -7.19
C PHE A 112 -5.92 -4.57 -8.66
N CYS A 113 -7.06 -4.15 -9.20
CA CYS A 113 -7.19 -3.73 -10.60
C CYS A 113 -6.29 -2.54 -10.93
N VAL A 114 -6.23 -1.52 -10.05
CA VAL A 114 -5.37 -0.35 -10.25
C VAL A 114 -3.90 -0.75 -10.21
N MET A 115 -3.49 -1.57 -9.26
CA MET A 115 -2.09 -1.97 -9.11
C MET A 115 -1.63 -2.90 -10.24
N ARG A 116 -2.53 -3.64 -10.88
CA ARG A 116 -2.23 -4.43 -12.08
C ARG A 116 -1.95 -3.57 -13.31
N THR A 117 -2.60 -2.42 -13.42
CA THR A 117 -2.40 -1.48 -14.54
C THR A 117 -1.22 -0.55 -14.30
N LEU A 118 -0.97 -0.19 -13.05
CA LEU A 118 0.20 0.57 -12.64
C LEU A 118 1.29 -0.45 -12.24
N LYS A 119 2.48 -0.37 -12.84
CA LYS A 119 3.61 -1.15 -12.32
C LYS A 119 3.84 -0.68 -10.88
N PRO A 120 3.72 -1.53 -9.85
CA PRO A 120 4.00 -1.12 -8.50
C PRO A 120 5.46 -0.68 -8.41
N GLU A 121 5.70 0.49 -7.83
CA GLU A 121 7.06 0.82 -7.38
C GLU A 121 7.44 -0.24 -6.35
N LYS A 122 8.59 -0.88 -6.57
CA LYS A 122 9.11 -1.82 -5.58
C LYS A 122 9.23 -1.07 -4.25
N PRO A 123 8.96 -1.73 -3.11
CA PRO A 123 9.29 -1.15 -1.82
C PRO A 123 10.75 -0.70 -1.89
N VAL A 124 11.02 0.53 -1.54
CA VAL A 124 12.40 0.97 -1.29
C VAL A 124 12.87 0.04 -0.19
N GLU A 125 13.78 -0.87 -0.50
CA GLU A 125 14.58 -1.53 0.52
C GLU A 125 15.23 -0.38 1.27
N VAL A 126 14.79 -0.15 2.49
CA VAL A 126 15.49 0.73 3.41
C VAL A 126 16.74 -0.07 3.70
N ASP A 127 17.80 0.17 2.90
CA ASP A 127 19.13 -0.23 3.33
C ASP A 127 19.25 0.29 4.75
N ASP A 128 19.72 -0.54 5.65
CA ASP A 128 20.11 -0.16 6.99
C ASP A 128 21.09 1.02 6.88
N TYR A 129 20.52 2.22 6.80
CA TYR A 129 21.32 3.44 6.85
C TYR A 129 21.81 3.61 8.28
N GLU A 130 23.08 3.18 8.44
CA GLU A 130 24.02 3.92 9.26
C GLU A 130 23.92 3.75 10.77
N GLU A 131 24.45 2.64 11.22
CA GLU A 131 25.19 2.65 12.48
C GLU A 131 26.51 3.46 12.37
N ASP A 132 27.01 3.72 11.15
CA ASP A 132 28.30 4.38 10.90
C ASP A 132 28.31 5.91 11.07
N ARG A 133 27.19 6.55 11.42
CA ARG A 133 27.14 8.02 11.53
C ARG A 133 27.23 8.57 12.95
N LEU A 134 27.33 7.71 13.94
CA LEU A 134 27.54 8.15 15.32
C LEU A 134 29.02 8.33 15.69
N ASP A 135 29.91 7.69 14.97
CA ASP A 135 31.36 7.77 15.27
C ASP A 135 31.99 9.11 14.81
N ASP A 136 31.39 9.79 13.83
CA ASP A 136 31.89 11.10 13.35
C ASP A 136 31.53 12.28 14.27
N TYR A 137 30.57 12.12 15.19
CA TYR A 137 30.19 13.20 16.11
C TYR A 137 31.11 13.30 17.32
N ASP A 138 31.77 12.24 17.72
CA ASP A 138 32.67 12.26 18.89
C ASP A 138 34.04 12.86 18.56
N GLU A 139 34.49 12.84 17.30
CA GLU A 139 35.74 13.44 16.88
C GLU A 139 35.68 14.99 16.82
N TYR A 140 34.49 15.57 16.61
CA TYR A 140 34.30 17.03 16.60
C TYR A 140 34.21 17.65 18.00
N MET A 141 33.86 16.85 19.04
CA MET A 141 33.72 17.36 20.41
C MET A 141 34.98 17.23 21.27
N THR A 142 36.00 16.48 20.83
CA THR A 142 37.27 16.29 21.54
C THR A 142 38.45 17.04 20.96
N GLY A 143 38.28 17.75 19.84
CA GLY A 143 39.29 18.61 19.23
C GLY A 143 39.42 19.93 20.00
N GLY A 144 40.57 20.05 20.69
CA GLY A 144 40.89 21.13 21.61
C GLY A 144 40.71 22.54 21.03
N ALA A 145 40.25 23.45 21.88
CA ALA A 145 40.14 24.87 21.60
C ALA A 145 41.51 25.45 21.16
N PRO A 146 41.57 26.26 20.09
CA PRO A 146 42.78 27.00 19.77
C PRO A 146 42.97 28.14 20.81
N SER A 147 44.13 28.15 21.42
CA SER A 147 44.59 29.22 22.34
C SER A 147 44.57 30.56 21.61
N ALA A 148 43.76 31.49 22.07
CA ALA A 148 43.81 32.89 21.64
C ALA A 148 45.11 33.54 22.15
N SER A 149 46.09 33.75 21.26
CA SER A 149 47.19 34.67 21.53
C SER A 149 46.73 36.11 21.25
N TYR A 150 46.62 36.90 22.31
CA TYR A 150 46.49 38.34 22.25
C TYR A 150 47.80 38.93 21.70
N ILE A 151 47.70 39.68 20.62
CA ILE A 151 48.73 40.65 20.24
C ILE A 151 48.05 42.03 20.29
N GLY A 152 48.49 42.84 21.26
CA GLY A 152 48.10 44.24 21.31
C GLY A 152 48.93 45.07 20.31
N TYR A 153 48.28 46.07 19.77
CA TYR A 153 48.69 47.46 19.56
C TYR A 153 47.42 48.25 19.20
#